data_b8c3a29863ff71bfa94b056fc48a716f
#
_entry.id   b8c3a29863ff71bfa94b056fc48a716f
#
_cell.length_a   1.000
_cell.length_b   1.000
_cell.length_c   1.000
_cell.angle_alpha   90.00
_cell.angle_beta   90.00
_cell.angle_gamma   90.00
#
_symmetry.space_group_name_H-M   'P 1'
#
loop_
_entity.id
_entity.type
_entity.pdbx_description
1 polymer ?
#
loop_
_entity_poly.entity_id
_entity_poly.type
_entity_poly.pdbx_seq_one_letter_code
_entity_poly.pdbx_strand_id
1 'polypeptide(L)'
;MNYQKKQITWLIIAAFILMIAVACGPATPAPSDEAVDVAAEPDVVVEEEESGAEAVEPSETGAEPATPEPAEPVILEGAETTDSGLQVLEVVPGDGPSPQDGDLVTMHFSGTLPDGTLFGDSYSSGEPVTVVMGADQLLPGWEEGLRLMNEGGQAKMVLPPELAFGEAGMGMIPPNSEIILDVELLSVEPSPMPTAVDEADLQTTDSGLQYYDLVEGDGPTPEEGGSVSTHFTIWVQGEGEPQFIVSSTDQDPISFVLGAGDTVFPGWDEGVSTMKQGGKRYLVIPPDLALGEQGGGSIPPNATLLMEIELVDVQEPVKMTEVDEADYITTDSGLQYYDIVEGDGPMPEEGQIVVVHYTGWLEDGTKFDSSLDRGQPFTFPLGQGSVIAGWDEGVATMKVGGMRQLRIPADLAYGDTGSGTIPPGATLIFDVELLDVQG
;
A
#
# COMPACT_ATOMS: atom_id res chain seq x y z
N MET A 1 4.86 -5.73 18.78
CA MET A 1 3.42 -6.09 18.67
C MET A 1 2.55 -4.93 18.20
N ASN A 2 3.03 -3.68 18.21
CA ASN A 2 2.26 -2.50 17.75
C ASN A 2 2.53 -2.10 16.28
N TYR A 3 3.63 -2.55 15.66
CA TYR A 3 4.00 -2.16 14.29
C TYR A 3 3.16 -2.89 13.21
N GLN A 4 2.84 -4.16 13.42
CA GLN A 4 1.97 -4.92 12.52
C GLN A 4 0.52 -4.39 12.49
N LYS A 5 0.04 -3.79 13.58
CA LYS A 5 -1.31 -3.17 13.62
C LYS A 5 -1.38 -1.89 12.79
N LYS A 6 -0.32 -1.06 12.78
CA LYS A 6 -0.29 0.20 12.00
C LYS A 6 -0.25 -0.04 10.48
N GLN A 7 0.49 -1.05 10.03
CA GLN A 7 0.50 -1.46 8.61
C GLN A 7 -0.88 -1.97 8.13
N ILE A 8 -1.62 -2.66 9.01
CA ILE A 8 -2.97 -3.16 8.69
C ILE A 8 -3.97 -1.99 8.59
N THR A 9 -3.84 -0.96 9.41
CA THR A 9 -4.70 0.23 9.37
C THR A 9 -4.49 1.02 8.08
N TRP A 10 -3.24 1.17 7.61
CA TRP A 10 -2.90 1.81 6.32
C TRP A 10 -3.41 0.99 5.12
N LEU A 11 -3.32 -0.33 5.18
CA LEU A 11 -3.88 -1.23 4.17
C LEU A 11 -5.42 -1.18 4.15
N ILE A 12 -6.06 -0.97 5.29
CA ILE A 12 -7.53 -0.86 5.37
C ILE A 12 -7.99 0.50 4.83
N ILE A 13 -7.32 1.60 5.16
CA ILE A 13 -7.63 2.95 4.62
C ILE A 13 -7.31 3.00 3.12
N ALA A 14 -6.15 2.50 2.69
CA ALA A 14 -5.80 2.40 1.27
C ALA A 14 -6.69 1.41 0.51
N ALA A 15 -7.13 0.30 1.14
CA ALA A 15 -8.06 -0.65 0.54
C ALA A 15 -9.49 -0.07 0.46
N PHE A 16 -9.90 0.76 1.42
CA PHE A 16 -11.21 1.43 1.39
C PHE A 16 -11.27 2.53 0.33
N ILE A 17 -10.20 3.30 0.16
CA ILE A 17 -10.04 4.29 -0.91
C ILE A 17 -9.89 3.58 -2.28
N LEU A 18 -9.16 2.46 -2.36
CA LEU A 18 -8.98 1.69 -3.59
C LEU A 18 -10.24 0.90 -3.98
N MET A 19 -11.08 0.49 -3.03
CA MET A 19 -12.33 -0.22 -3.32
C MET A 19 -13.42 0.70 -3.93
N ILE A 20 -13.40 2.00 -3.64
CA ILE A 20 -14.35 2.95 -4.25
C ILE A 20 -13.95 3.29 -5.68
N ALA A 21 -12.64 3.26 -6.02
CA ALA A 21 -12.13 3.61 -7.35
C ALA A 21 -12.32 2.52 -8.43
N VAL A 22 -12.67 1.29 -8.09
CA VAL A 22 -12.84 0.18 -9.06
C VAL A 22 -14.27 0.12 -9.67
N ALA A 23 -15.21 0.90 -9.16
CA ALA A 23 -16.61 0.86 -9.60
C ALA A 23 -16.95 1.66 -10.88
N CYS A 24 -16.01 2.42 -11.48
CA CYS A 24 -16.23 3.20 -12.70
C CYS A 24 -15.16 3.02 -13.77
N GLY A 25 -14.91 1.79 -14.24
CA GLY A 25 -14.13 1.52 -15.44
C GLY A 25 -14.97 0.84 -16.51
N PRO A 26 -14.87 1.21 -17.81
CA PRO A 26 -15.64 0.57 -18.87
C PRO A 26 -15.21 -0.90 -19.07
N ALA A 27 -16.18 -1.77 -19.26
CA ALA A 27 -16.00 -3.20 -19.51
C ALA A 27 -15.09 -3.45 -20.73
N THR A 28 -13.98 -4.14 -20.53
CA THR A 28 -13.17 -4.70 -21.61
C THR A 28 -13.81 -5.99 -22.12
N PRO A 29 -13.87 -6.25 -23.45
CA PRO A 29 -14.42 -7.47 -24.00
C PRO A 29 -13.48 -8.66 -23.74
N ALA A 30 -14.07 -9.83 -23.47
CA ALA A 30 -13.39 -11.09 -23.23
C ALA A 30 -12.54 -11.52 -24.44
N PRO A 31 -11.38 -12.18 -24.23
CA PRO A 31 -10.60 -12.76 -25.31
C PRO A 31 -11.26 -14.05 -25.83
N SER A 32 -11.32 -14.14 -27.17
CA SER A 32 -11.80 -15.30 -27.91
C SER A 32 -10.84 -16.49 -27.77
N ASP A 33 -11.43 -17.69 -27.61
CA ASP A 33 -10.80 -19.00 -27.71
C ASP A 33 -10.00 -19.16 -29.00
N GLU A 34 -8.70 -19.40 -28.90
CA GLU A 34 -7.93 -20.12 -29.91
C GLU A 34 -7.34 -21.39 -29.30
N ALA A 35 -7.79 -22.51 -29.85
CA ALA A 35 -7.36 -23.85 -29.50
C ALA A 35 -5.91 -24.08 -29.94
N VAL A 36 -5.06 -24.55 -29.06
CA VAL A 36 -3.79 -25.20 -29.42
C VAL A 36 -3.84 -26.65 -28.97
N ASP A 37 -3.84 -27.50 -30.01
CA ASP A 37 -3.74 -28.94 -30.04
C ASP A 37 -2.31 -29.37 -29.63
N VAL A 38 -2.13 -30.18 -28.59
CA VAL A 38 -0.91 -30.99 -28.37
C VAL A 38 -1.25 -32.35 -27.80
N ALA A 39 -0.75 -33.34 -28.48
CA ALA A 39 -0.99 -34.75 -28.46
C ALA A 39 -0.44 -35.53 -27.25
N ALA A 40 -1.16 -36.69 -27.05
CA ALA A 40 -0.70 -38.04 -26.67
C ALA A 40 -0.06 -38.34 -25.29
N GLU A 41 -0.86 -39.06 -24.58
CA GLU A 41 -0.81 -40.20 -23.66
C GLU A 41 0.52 -40.89 -23.29
N PRO A 42 0.55 -41.66 -22.13
CA PRO A 42 0.06 -43.05 -22.26
C PRO A 42 -0.79 -43.62 -21.10
N ASP A 43 -1.59 -44.63 -21.49
CA ASP A 43 -2.41 -45.61 -20.78
C ASP A 43 -1.98 -46.03 -19.37
N VAL A 44 -2.96 -46.05 -18.43
CA VAL A 44 -2.99 -46.99 -17.30
C VAL A 44 -4.37 -47.66 -17.27
N VAL A 45 -4.35 -48.98 -17.47
CA VAL A 45 -5.46 -49.92 -17.34
C VAL A 45 -5.81 -50.11 -15.88
N VAL A 46 -7.09 -49.99 -15.50
CA VAL A 46 -7.64 -50.52 -14.24
C VAL A 46 -8.95 -51.25 -14.56
N GLU A 47 -9.01 -52.50 -14.11
CA GLU A 47 -10.06 -53.49 -14.32
C GLU A 47 -11.42 -53.07 -13.75
N GLU A 48 -12.49 -53.47 -14.49
CA GLU A 48 -13.89 -53.38 -14.08
C GLU A 48 -14.21 -54.42 -13.01
N GLU A 49 -14.87 -54.02 -11.93
CA GLU A 49 -15.77 -54.93 -11.18
C GLU A 49 -17.21 -54.43 -11.31
N GLU A 50 -18.04 -55.26 -11.92
CA GLU A 50 -19.50 -55.11 -12.01
C GLU A 50 -20.14 -55.21 -10.63
N SER A 51 -20.95 -54.23 -10.25
CA SER A 51 -22.04 -54.43 -9.28
C SER A 51 -23.26 -53.61 -9.72
N GLY A 52 -24.29 -54.35 -10.06
CA GLY A 52 -25.56 -53.84 -10.54
C GLY A 52 -26.29 -52.96 -9.51
N ALA A 53 -26.87 -51.87 -10.01
CA ALA A 53 -27.92 -51.15 -9.32
C ALA A 53 -28.90 -50.52 -10.32
N GLU A 54 -30.14 -50.72 -10.02
CA GLU A 54 -31.37 -50.37 -10.71
C GLU A 54 -31.43 -48.90 -11.22
N ALA A 55 -31.97 -48.77 -12.42
CA ALA A 55 -32.33 -47.48 -13.03
C ALA A 55 -33.44 -46.77 -12.23
N VAL A 56 -33.11 -45.60 -11.69
CA VAL A 56 -34.07 -44.60 -11.21
C VAL A 56 -34.09 -43.47 -12.24
N GLU A 57 -35.25 -43.27 -12.86
CA GLU A 57 -35.50 -42.15 -13.78
C GLU A 57 -35.24 -40.80 -13.11
N PRO A 58 -34.61 -39.81 -13.80
CA PRO A 58 -34.50 -38.45 -13.26
C PRO A 58 -35.84 -37.74 -13.39
N SER A 59 -36.47 -37.45 -12.27
CA SER A 59 -37.55 -36.48 -12.24
C SER A 59 -36.98 -35.07 -12.44
N GLU A 60 -37.27 -34.47 -13.58
CA GLU A 60 -37.09 -33.05 -13.85
C GLU A 60 -37.96 -32.23 -12.87
N THR A 61 -37.35 -31.68 -11.86
CA THR A 61 -37.85 -30.51 -11.17
C THR A 61 -36.78 -29.43 -11.32
N GLY A 62 -36.92 -28.69 -12.41
CA GLY A 62 -36.23 -27.40 -12.58
C GLY A 62 -36.70 -26.45 -11.49
N ALA A 63 -35.93 -26.35 -10.43
CA ALA A 63 -35.99 -25.19 -9.54
C ALA A 63 -35.10 -24.11 -10.19
N GLU A 64 -35.71 -23.12 -10.84
CA GLU A 64 -35.07 -21.84 -11.08
C GLU A 64 -34.48 -21.37 -9.75
N PRO A 65 -33.23 -20.82 -9.71
CA PRO A 65 -32.75 -20.20 -8.53
C PRO A 65 -33.70 -19.05 -8.17
N ALA A 66 -34.34 -19.16 -7.00
CA ALA A 66 -35.22 -18.15 -6.49
C ALA A 66 -34.44 -16.83 -6.42
N THR A 67 -34.84 -15.85 -7.21
CA THR A 67 -34.43 -14.46 -7.03
C THR A 67 -34.75 -14.13 -5.59
N PRO A 68 -33.79 -13.67 -4.77
CA PRO A 68 -34.10 -13.27 -3.40
C PRO A 68 -35.18 -12.19 -3.45
N GLU A 69 -36.27 -12.38 -2.72
CA GLU A 69 -37.29 -11.36 -2.54
C GLU A 69 -36.58 -10.11 -2.01
N PRO A 70 -36.87 -8.91 -2.58
CA PRO A 70 -36.32 -7.67 -2.05
C PRO A 70 -36.69 -7.56 -0.56
N ALA A 71 -35.69 -7.34 0.28
CA ALA A 71 -35.89 -7.12 1.71
C ALA A 71 -36.91 -5.97 1.92
N GLU A 72 -37.78 -6.07 2.90
CA GLU A 72 -38.67 -4.95 3.23
C GLU A 72 -37.84 -3.72 3.62
N PRO A 73 -38.20 -2.51 3.12
CA PRO A 73 -37.42 -1.31 3.36
C PRO A 73 -37.31 -1.00 4.86
N VAL A 74 -36.13 -0.64 5.32
CA VAL A 74 -35.89 -0.24 6.70
C VAL A 74 -36.51 1.14 6.95
N ILE A 75 -37.37 1.23 7.96
CA ILE A 75 -37.97 2.50 8.38
C ILE A 75 -37.46 2.83 9.78
N LEU A 76 -36.79 3.95 9.93
CA LEU A 76 -36.43 4.50 11.23
C LEU A 76 -37.56 5.35 11.76
N GLU A 77 -38.22 4.89 12.86
CA GLU A 77 -39.27 5.69 13.52
C GLU A 77 -38.68 7.01 14.03
N GLY A 78 -39.31 8.13 13.61
CA GLY A 78 -38.88 9.47 14.00
C GLY A 78 -37.73 10.07 13.17
N ALA A 79 -37.23 9.35 12.17
CA ALA A 79 -36.21 9.89 11.26
C ALA A 79 -36.76 10.96 10.34
N GLU A 80 -35.95 11.92 10.00
CA GLU A 80 -36.17 12.86 8.90
C GLU A 80 -35.76 12.17 7.60
N THR A 81 -36.62 12.28 6.55
CA THR A 81 -36.31 11.73 5.22
C THR A 81 -36.07 12.88 4.28
N THR A 82 -34.89 12.86 3.62
CA THR A 82 -34.54 13.88 2.63
C THR A 82 -35.20 13.62 1.27
N ASP A 83 -35.10 14.58 0.36
CA ASP A 83 -35.61 14.45 -1.02
C ASP A 83 -34.91 13.33 -1.82
N SER A 84 -33.68 12.97 -1.47
CA SER A 84 -32.92 11.87 -2.05
C SER A 84 -33.33 10.48 -1.54
N GLY A 85 -34.14 10.44 -0.46
CA GLY A 85 -34.60 9.21 0.17
C GLY A 85 -33.71 8.75 1.36
N LEU A 86 -32.67 9.50 1.71
CA LEU A 86 -31.88 9.25 2.91
C LEU A 86 -32.74 9.45 4.16
N GLN A 87 -32.72 8.49 5.09
CA GLN A 87 -33.37 8.67 6.40
C GLN A 87 -32.27 8.99 7.44
N VAL A 88 -32.43 10.04 8.22
CA VAL A 88 -31.51 10.43 9.29
C VAL A 88 -32.27 10.57 10.60
N LEU A 89 -31.87 9.83 11.62
CA LEU A 89 -32.36 9.95 12.99
C LEU A 89 -31.23 10.50 13.85
N GLU A 90 -31.32 11.73 14.27
CA GLU A 90 -30.42 12.29 15.26
C GLU A 90 -30.66 11.63 16.62
N VAL A 91 -29.66 10.92 17.13
CA VAL A 91 -29.76 10.21 18.43
C VAL A 91 -29.25 11.10 19.55
N VAL A 92 -28.15 11.82 19.29
CA VAL A 92 -27.61 12.83 20.20
C VAL A 92 -27.36 14.08 19.36
N PRO A 93 -27.98 15.23 19.69
CA PRO A 93 -27.70 16.46 18.98
C PRO A 93 -26.31 16.97 19.30
N GLY A 94 -25.55 17.34 18.24
CA GLY A 94 -24.30 18.05 18.37
C GLY A 94 -24.53 19.56 18.60
N ASP A 95 -23.54 20.24 19.17
CA ASP A 95 -23.59 21.68 19.43
C ASP A 95 -22.42 22.45 18.72
N GLY A 96 -21.53 21.73 18.01
CA GLY A 96 -20.45 22.29 17.22
C GLY A 96 -20.86 22.66 15.77
N PRO A 97 -19.89 22.97 14.91
CA PRO A 97 -20.16 23.29 13.51
C PRO A 97 -20.71 22.10 12.72
N SER A 98 -21.44 22.37 11.64
CA SER A 98 -21.83 21.38 10.64
C SER A 98 -20.75 21.28 9.57
N PRO A 99 -20.43 20.06 9.06
CA PRO A 99 -19.45 19.86 7.98
C PRO A 99 -19.80 20.64 6.70
N GLN A 100 -18.81 21.29 6.14
CA GLN A 100 -18.88 21.96 4.83
C GLN A 100 -17.90 21.30 3.86
N ASP A 101 -18.08 21.51 2.55
CA ASP A 101 -17.12 21.03 1.56
C ASP A 101 -15.72 21.57 1.84
N GLY A 102 -14.74 20.67 1.84
CA GLY A 102 -13.35 20.97 2.18
C GLY A 102 -12.99 20.80 3.65
N ASP A 103 -13.95 20.61 4.56
CA ASP A 103 -13.64 20.37 5.98
C ASP A 103 -13.07 18.96 6.21
N LEU A 104 -12.18 18.85 7.18
CA LEU A 104 -11.74 17.58 7.75
C LEU A 104 -12.76 17.13 8.78
N VAL A 105 -13.36 15.98 8.55
CA VAL A 105 -14.39 15.41 9.41
C VAL A 105 -13.87 14.12 10.03
N THR A 106 -13.77 14.10 11.36
CA THR A 106 -13.34 12.94 12.13
C THR A 106 -14.54 12.31 12.81
N MET A 107 -14.71 11.00 12.64
CA MET A 107 -15.88 10.28 13.15
C MET A 107 -15.58 8.83 13.52
N HIS A 108 -16.38 8.29 14.40
CA HIS A 108 -16.59 6.86 14.51
C HIS A 108 -17.83 6.43 13.73
N PHE A 109 -17.80 5.23 13.19
CA PHE A 109 -18.95 4.65 12.50
C PHE A 109 -19.07 3.15 12.71
N SER A 110 -20.29 2.65 12.51
CA SER A 110 -20.60 1.23 12.35
C SER A 110 -21.59 1.07 11.19
N GLY A 111 -21.25 0.23 10.21
CA GLY A 111 -22.06 -0.03 9.02
C GLY A 111 -22.64 -1.43 9.01
N THR A 112 -23.97 -1.57 8.92
CA THR A 112 -24.66 -2.84 8.89
C THR A 112 -25.65 -2.94 7.74
N LEU A 113 -25.92 -4.18 7.31
CA LEU A 113 -27.05 -4.49 6.44
C LEU A 113 -28.36 -4.60 7.24
N PRO A 114 -29.53 -4.58 6.58
CA PRO A 114 -30.82 -4.71 7.26
C PRO A 114 -30.99 -5.98 8.11
N ASP A 115 -30.29 -7.04 7.79
CA ASP A 115 -30.27 -8.30 8.55
C ASP A 115 -29.34 -8.27 9.78
N GLY A 116 -28.66 -7.14 10.02
CA GLY A 116 -27.69 -6.95 11.09
C GLY A 116 -26.26 -7.39 10.77
N THR A 117 -25.99 -7.82 9.56
CA THR A 117 -24.63 -8.18 9.15
C THR A 117 -23.73 -6.93 9.15
N LEU A 118 -22.68 -6.92 9.99
CA LEU A 118 -21.68 -5.87 10.07
C LEU A 118 -20.73 -5.99 8.87
N PHE A 119 -20.59 -4.94 8.07
CA PHE A 119 -19.63 -4.91 6.95
C PHE A 119 -18.43 -3.99 7.20
N GLY A 120 -18.51 -3.09 8.16
CA GLY A 120 -17.39 -2.21 8.52
C GLY A 120 -17.68 -1.41 9.78
N ASP A 121 -16.64 -1.15 10.57
CA ASP A 121 -16.71 -0.28 11.73
C ASP A 121 -15.33 0.23 12.13
N SER A 122 -15.27 1.41 12.74
CA SER A 122 -14.05 2.03 13.26
C SER A 122 -13.80 1.71 14.74
N TYR A 123 -14.81 1.20 15.46
CA TYR A 123 -14.67 0.90 16.89
C TYR A 123 -13.80 -0.34 17.15
N SER A 124 -13.79 -1.30 16.23
CA SER A 124 -12.96 -2.51 16.34
C SER A 124 -11.46 -2.21 16.32
N SER A 125 -11.03 -1.19 15.59
CA SER A 125 -9.66 -0.69 15.59
C SER A 125 -9.35 0.20 16.79
N GLY A 126 -10.39 0.86 17.32
CA GLY A 126 -10.31 1.89 18.34
C GLY A 126 -9.82 3.24 17.80
N GLU A 127 -9.67 3.37 16.47
CA GLU A 127 -9.22 4.60 15.81
C GLU A 127 -10.38 5.19 15.00
N PRO A 128 -10.70 6.50 15.14
CA PRO A 128 -11.68 7.17 14.32
C PRO A 128 -11.17 7.32 12.88
N VAL A 129 -12.11 7.55 11.96
CA VAL A 129 -11.81 7.82 10.54
C VAL A 129 -11.90 9.31 10.31
N THR A 130 -10.90 9.87 9.62
CA THR A 130 -10.91 11.28 9.16
C THR A 130 -11.02 11.30 7.65
N VAL A 131 -11.95 12.11 7.13
CA VAL A 131 -12.21 12.29 5.70
C VAL A 131 -12.30 13.78 5.36
N VAL A 132 -12.12 14.11 4.09
CA VAL A 132 -12.37 15.44 3.54
C VAL A 132 -13.77 15.48 2.93
N MET A 133 -14.61 16.37 3.41
CA MET A 133 -15.97 16.54 2.86
C MET A 133 -15.94 17.03 1.41
N GLY A 134 -16.75 16.40 0.55
CA GLY A 134 -16.84 16.77 -0.86
C GLY A 134 -15.67 16.29 -1.73
N ALA A 135 -14.80 15.43 -1.21
CA ALA A 135 -13.66 14.84 -1.95
C ALA A 135 -13.97 13.42 -2.48
N ASP A 136 -15.24 13.03 -2.58
CA ASP A 136 -15.72 11.72 -3.06
C ASP A 136 -15.08 10.53 -2.30
N GLN A 137 -14.74 10.73 -1.02
CA GLN A 137 -14.14 9.70 -0.16
C GLN A 137 -15.19 8.83 0.54
N LEU A 138 -16.44 9.26 0.55
CA LEU A 138 -17.57 8.58 1.18
C LEU A 138 -18.66 8.27 0.17
N LEU A 139 -19.59 7.39 0.55
CA LEU A 139 -20.84 7.18 -0.18
C LEU A 139 -21.67 8.48 -0.22
N PRO A 140 -22.36 8.78 -1.35
CA PRO A 140 -23.15 9.99 -1.47
C PRO A 140 -24.12 10.23 -0.34
N GLY A 141 -24.83 9.19 0.10
CA GLY A 141 -25.77 9.29 1.22
C GLY A 141 -25.10 9.50 2.57
N TRP A 142 -23.88 9.03 2.73
CA TRP A 142 -23.11 9.27 3.97
C TRP A 142 -22.67 10.74 4.05
N GLU A 143 -22.13 11.29 2.97
CA GLU A 143 -21.79 12.73 2.90
C GLU A 143 -23.01 13.62 3.12
N GLU A 144 -24.14 13.29 2.48
CA GLU A 144 -25.38 14.01 2.68
C GLU A 144 -25.82 14.00 4.16
N GLY A 145 -25.74 12.83 4.80
CA GLY A 145 -26.09 12.67 6.22
C GLY A 145 -25.18 13.45 7.15
N LEU A 146 -23.86 13.46 6.91
CA LEU A 146 -22.91 14.23 7.69
C LEU A 146 -23.18 15.74 7.65
N ARG A 147 -23.59 16.28 6.48
CA ARG A 147 -23.96 17.71 6.33
C ARG A 147 -25.17 18.11 7.18
N LEU A 148 -25.98 17.12 7.60
CA LEU A 148 -27.14 17.34 8.49
C LEU A 148 -26.79 17.22 9.97
N MET A 149 -25.57 16.76 10.30
CA MET A 149 -25.11 16.64 11.68
C MET A 149 -24.34 17.89 12.12
N ASN A 150 -24.20 18.03 13.42
CA ASN A 150 -23.26 18.96 14.04
C ASN A 150 -22.18 18.17 14.81
N GLU A 151 -21.01 18.75 14.94
CA GLU A 151 -19.92 18.21 15.74
C GLU A 151 -20.38 17.87 17.17
N GLY A 152 -19.95 16.71 17.68
CA GLY A 152 -20.38 16.12 18.95
C GLY A 152 -21.69 15.36 18.86
N GLY A 153 -22.32 15.29 17.68
CA GLY A 153 -23.59 14.61 17.46
C GLY A 153 -23.44 13.12 17.14
N GLN A 154 -24.52 12.36 17.38
CA GLN A 154 -24.64 10.96 16.95
C GLN A 154 -25.92 10.79 16.15
N ALA A 155 -25.83 10.12 15.02
CA ALA A 155 -26.97 9.84 14.16
C ALA A 155 -26.97 8.40 13.65
N LYS A 156 -28.18 7.89 13.44
CA LYS A 156 -28.41 6.67 12.66
C LYS A 156 -28.97 7.07 11.30
N MET A 157 -28.40 6.49 10.24
CA MET A 157 -28.77 6.77 8.87
C MET A 157 -29.18 5.50 8.16
N VAL A 158 -30.19 5.56 7.27
CA VAL A 158 -30.50 4.50 6.31
C VAL A 158 -30.31 5.07 4.91
N LEU A 159 -29.34 4.53 4.21
CA LEU A 159 -28.99 4.91 2.86
C LEU A 159 -29.70 3.95 1.90
N PRO A 160 -30.56 4.46 0.99
CA PRO A 160 -31.11 3.64 -0.08
C PRO A 160 -30.00 3.23 -1.06
N PRO A 161 -30.18 2.18 -1.85
CA PRO A 161 -29.14 1.65 -2.74
C PRO A 161 -28.49 2.68 -3.65
N GLU A 162 -29.26 3.63 -4.16
CA GLU A 162 -28.80 4.68 -5.08
C GLU A 162 -27.83 5.67 -4.42
N LEU A 163 -27.86 5.79 -3.11
CA LEU A 163 -26.96 6.62 -2.30
C LEU A 163 -25.85 5.79 -1.64
N ALA A 164 -25.79 4.48 -1.94
CA ALA A 164 -24.83 3.51 -1.40
C ALA A 164 -24.09 2.75 -2.52
N PHE A 165 -24.20 1.42 -2.57
CA PHE A 165 -23.46 0.58 -3.53
C PHE A 165 -24.27 0.18 -4.79
N GLY A 166 -25.50 0.67 -4.90
CA GLY A 166 -26.35 0.54 -6.10
C GLY A 166 -26.66 -0.90 -6.52
N GLU A 167 -26.90 -1.05 -7.84
CA GLU A 167 -27.26 -2.34 -8.46
C GLU A 167 -26.11 -3.36 -8.48
N ALA A 168 -24.86 -2.90 -8.31
CA ALA A 168 -23.70 -3.78 -8.34
C ALA A 168 -23.43 -4.45 -6.98
N GLY A 169 -23.76 -3.78 -5.87
CA GLY A 169 -23.28 -4.20 -4.55
C GLY A 169 -21.75 -4.10 -4.41
N MET A 170 -21.17 -4.60 -3.32
CA MET A 170 -19.71 -4.66 -3.14
C MET A 170 -19.31 -5.70 -2.10
N GLY A 171 -18.45 -6.63 -2.45
CA GLY A 171 -17.94 -7.64 -1.51
C GLY A 171 -19.07 -8.47 -0.87
N MET A 172 -19.27 -8.32 0.45
CA MET A 172 -20.36 -8.98 1.18
C MET A 172 -21.70 -8.23 1.10
N ILE A 173 -21.74 -7.03 0.50
CA ILE A 173 -22.95 -6.22 0.35
C ILE A 173 -23.67 -6.63 -0.94
N PRO A 174 -24.89 -7.23 -0.86
CA PRO A 174 -25.62 -7.65 -2.04
C PRO A 174 -26.07 -6.47 -2.93
N PRO A 175 -26.35 -6.73 -4.23
CA PRO A 175 -26.97 -5.75 -5.10
C PRO A 175 -28.27 -5.16 -4.52
N ASN A 176 -28.48 -3.87 -4.74
CA ASN A 176 -29.67 -3.13 -4.29
C ASN A 176 -29.95 -3.22 -2.79
N SER A 177 -28.89 -3.30 -1.98
CA SER A 177 -29.02 -3.30 -0.51
C SER A 177 -29.08 -1.91 0.07
N GLU A 178 -30.03 -1.68 0.98
CA GLU A 178 -29.98 -0.56 1.90
C GLU A 178 -28.81 -0.73 2.87
N ILE A 179 -28.25 0.37 3.34
CA ILE A 179 -27.17 0.39 4.33
C ILE A 179 -27.61 1.18 5.54
N ILE A 180 -27.32 0.65 6.71
CA ILE A 180 -27.55 1.33 7.99
C ILE A 180 -26.19 1.76 8.53
N LEU A 181 -26.04 3.05 8.79
CA LEU A 181 -24.86 3.64 9.43
C LEU A 181 -25.26 4.20 10.80
N ASP A 182 -24.52 3.82 11.83
CA ASP A 182 -24.47 4.52 13.10
C ASP A 182 -23.20 5.37 13.09
N VAL A 183 -23.32 6.69 13.23
CA VAL A 183 -22.20 7.65 13.09
C VAL A 183 -22.12 8.52 14.33
N GLU A 184 -20.92 8.69 14.87
CA GLU A 184 -20.57 9.66 15.91
C GLU A 184 -19.59 10.66 15.34
N LEU A 185 -20.02 11.91 15.18
CA LEU A 185 -19.23 13.01 14.61
C LEU A 185 -18.39 13.65 15.72
N LEU A 186 -17.07 13.41 15.68
CA LEU A 186 -16.14 13.82 16.75
C LEU A 186 -15.59 15.22 16.57
N SER A 187 -15.15 15.58 15.36
CA SER A 187 -14.66 16.93 15.04
C SER A 187 -14.94 17.33 13.62
N VAL A 188 -15.07 18.64 13.40
CA VAL A 188 -15.17 19.32 12.11
C VAL A 188 -14.15 20.46 12.10
N GLU A 189 -13.11 20.31 11.31
CA GLU A 189 -12.01 21.28 11.23
C GLU A 189 -11.80 21.72 9.78
N PRO A 190 -11.53 23.03 9.53
CA PRO A 190 -11.20 23.45 8.18
C PRO A 190 -9.91 22.76 7.71
N SER A 191 -9.88 22.31 6.45
CA SER A 191 -8.66 21.75 5.87
C SER A 191 -7.51 22.74 5.91
N PRO A 192 -6.28 22.25 6.11
CA PRO A 192 -5.10 23.10 6.01
C PRO A 192 -5.00 23.68 4.59
N MET A 193 -4.64 24.96 4.50
CA MET A 193 -4.34 25.62 3.23
C MET A 193 -2.83 25.62 3.00
N PRO A 194 -2.37 25.51 1.74
CA PRO A 194 -0.94 25.61 1.45
C PRO A 194 -0.42 27.00 1.78
N THR A 195 0.86 27.07 2.15
CA THR A 195 1.54 28.35 2.32
C THR A 195 1.46 29.18 1.04
N ALA A 196 1.06 30.44 1.18
CA ALA A 196 1.00 31.35 0.03
C ALA A 196 2.43 31.68 -0.43
N VAL A 197 2.74 31.30 -1.67
CA VAL A 197 4.01 31.59 -2.36
C VAL A 197 3.70 32.36 -3.63
N ASP A 198 4.40 33.50 -3.85
CA ASP A 198 4.24 34.24 -5.11
C ASP A 198 4.83 33.44 -6.27
N GLU A 199 4.12 33.36 -7.40
CA GLU A 199 4.60 32.66 -8.61
C GLU A 199 5.97 33.19 -9.09
N ALA A 200 6.26 34.46 -8.84
CA ALA A 200 7.53 35.09 -9.21
C ALA A 200 8.73 34.58 -8.40
N ASP A 201 8.48 33.99 -7.24
CA ASP A 201 9.53 33.46 -6.35
C ASP A 201 9.79 31.96 -6.61
N LEU A 202 8.92 31.30 -7.40
CA LEU A 202 9.08 29.89 -7.75
C LEU A 202 10.28 29.69 -8.68
N GLN A 203 11.12 28.72 -8.35
CA GLN A 203 12.17 28.20 -9.23
C GLN A 203 11.60 27.06 -10.06
N THR A 204 12.02 26.98 -11.33
CA THR A 204 11.54 25.92 -12.25
C THR A 204 12.71 25.05 -12.68
N THR A 205 12.57 23.75 -12.60
CA THR A 205 13.55 22.76 -13.08
C THR A 205 13.36 22.49 -14.57
N ASP A 206 14.30 21.76 -15.18
CA ASP A 206 14.25 21.35 -16.59
C ASP A 206 13.05 20.43 -16.90
N SER A 207 12.54 19.68 -15.92
CA SER A 207 11.36 18.82 -16.05
C SER A 207 10.03 19.59 -16.00
N GLY A 208 10.07 20.86 -15.53
CA GLY A 208 8.90 21.70 -15.32
C GLY A 208 8.36 21.65 -13.89
N LEU A 209 9.00 20.94 -12.96
CA LEU A 209 8.70 21.05 -11.54
C LEU A 209 9.00 22.47 -11.05
N GLN A 210 8.07 23.05 -10.29
CA GLN A 210 8.33 24.34 -9.66
C GLN A 210 8.43 24.18 -8.14
N TYR A 211 9.32 24.92 -7.52
CA TYR A 211 9.53 24.83 -6.09
C TYR A 211 9.94 26.15 -5.44
N TYR A 212 9.72 26.24 -4.14
CA TYR A 212 10.19 27.29 -3.26
C TYR A 212 10.58 26.72 -1.89
N ASP A 213 11.78 27.05 -1.41
CA ASP A 213 12.22 26.62 -0.08
C ASP A 213 11.59 27.50 0.99
N LEU A 214 10.58 26.97 1.68
CA LEU A 214 9.94 27.64 2.84
C LEU A 214 10.90 27.72 4.03
N VAL A 215 11.68 26.66 4.23
CA VAL A 215 12.76 26.57 5.21
C VAL A 215 13.94 25.89 4.53
N GLU A 216 15.10 26.54 4.51
CA GLU A 216 16.34 25.89 4.09
C GLU A 216 16.87 25.04 5.27
N GLY A 217 17.02 23.72 5.07
CA GLY A 217 17.62 22.82 6.05
C GLY A 217 19.12 23.07 6.21
N ASP A 218 19.70 22.61 7.30
CA ASP A 218 21.13 22.72 7.62
C ASP A 218 21.85 21.35 7.68
N GLY A 219 21.09 20.23 7.51
CA GLY A 219 21.62 18.87 7.47
C GLY A 219 22.15 18.46 6.10
N PRO A 220 22.45 17.15 5.91
CA PRO A 220 22.94 16.63 4.65
C PRO A 220 21.87 16.72 3.53
N THR A 221 22.35 16.78 2.28
CA THR A 221 21.52 16.60 1.08
C THR A 221 21.50 15.12 0.75
N PRO A 222 20.34 14.54 0.40
CA PRO A 222 20.25 13.14 0.07
C PRO A 222 21.02 12.79 -1.23
N GLU A 223 21.62 11.60 -1.24
CA GLU A 223 22.25 11.01 -2.41
C GLU A 223 21.28 10.00 -3.06
N GLU A 224 21.35 9.83 -4.37
CA GLU A 224 20.60 8.79 -5.10
C GLU A 224 20.91 7.40 -4.51
N GLY A 225 19.86 6.59 -4.27
CA GLY A 225 19.96 5.30 -3.58
C GLY A 225 20.02 5.37 -2.06
N GLY A 226 20.08 6.57 -1.48
CA GLY A 226 19.92 6.79 -0.05
C GLY A 226 18.47 6.77 0.39
N SER A 227 18.22 6.49 1.67
CA SER A 227 16.86 6.53 2.25
C SER A 227 16.57 7.92 2.80
N VAL A 228 15.37 8.41 2.53
CA VAL A 228 14.86 9.67 3.07
C VAL A 228 13.55 9.44 3.80
N SER A 229 13.32 10.23 4.86
CA SER A 229 12.05 10.25 5.59
C SER A 229 11.44 11.63 5.51
N THR A 230 10.16 11.69 5.13
CA THR A 230 9.48 12.97 4.87
C THR A 230 8.11 13.02 5.51
N HIS A 231 7.73 14.23 6.00
CA HIS A 231 6.34 14.60 6.14
C HIS A 231 5.89 15.38 4.93
N PHE A 232 4.61 15.27 4.60
CA PHE A 232 4.05 15.97 3.46
C PHE A 232 2.59 16.35 3.66
N THR A 233 2.14 17.34 2.90
CA THR A 233 0.74 17.68 2.71
C THR A 233 0.51 17.95 1.23
N ILE A 234 -0.58 17.41 0.66
CA ILE A 234 -0.90 17.48 -0.77
C ILE A 234 -2.26 18.13 -0.97
N TRP A 235 -2.33 19.00 -1.97
CA TRP A 235 -3.56 19.60 -2.48
C TRP A 235 -3.62 19.45 -3.99
N VAL A 236 -4.84 19.44 -4.54
CA VAL A 236 -5.11 19.61 -5.97
C VAL A 236 -5.31 21.10 -6.25
N GLN A 237 -4.58 21.63 -7.23
CA GLN A 237 -4.78 22.98 -7.73
C GLN A 237 -6.05 23.04 -8.59
N GLY A 238 -7.02 23.88 -8.22
CA GLY A 238 -8.28 24.10 -8.94
C GLY A 238 -8.41 25.52 -9.47
N GLU A 239 -9.58 25.85 -10.04
CA GLU A 239 -9.93 27.23 -10.47
C GLU A 239 -10.20 28.18 -9.27
N GLY A 240 -10.33 27.62 -8.06
CA GLY A 240 -10.59 28.34 -6.80
C GLY A 240 -9.51 28.07 -5.75
N GLU A 241 -9.95 27.87 -4.51
CA GLU A 241 -9.06 27.46 -3.44
C GLU A 241 -8.53 26.05 -3.69
N PRO A 242 -7.25 25.76 -3.38
CA PRO A 242 -6.70 24.40 -3.49
C PRO A 242 -7.48 23.41 -2.64
N GLN A 243 -7.81 22.26 -3.22
CA GLN A 243 -8.50 21.20 -2.52
C GLN A 243 -7.49 20.32 -1.76
N PHE A 244 -7.61 20.24 -0.46
CA PHE A 244 -6.81 19.35 0.38
C PHE A 244 -7.10 17.88 0.03
N ILE A 245 -6.03 17.06 -0.01
CA ILE A 245 -6.12 15.62 -0.30
C ILE A 245 -5.70 14.80 0.91
N VAL A 246 -4.48 15.02 1.40
CA VAL A 246 -3.88 14.20 2.46
C VAL A 246 -2.72 14.92 3.13
N SER A 247 -2.48 14.62 4.40
CA SER A 247 -1.29 15.02 5.15
C SER A 247 -0.76 13.85 5.99
N SER A 248 0.55 13.79 6.13
CA SER A 248 1.24 12.87 7.06
C SER A 248 1.75 13.56 8.33
N THR A 249 1.45 14.85 8.53
CA THR A 249 2.06 15.66 9.60
C THR A 249 1.78 15.12 11.01
N ASP A 250 0.60 14.50 11.22
CA ASP A 250 0.20 13.90 12.48
C ASP A 250 0.44 12.38 12.56
N GLN A 251 1.23 11.85 11.62
CA GLN A 251 1.55 10.44 11.51
C GLN A 251 3.07 10.23 11.55
N ASP A 252 3.53 8.98 11.48
CA ASP A 252 4.95 8.71 11.30
C ASP A 252 5.40 9.18 9.90
N PRO A 253 6.63 9.72 9.74
CA PRO A 253 7.12 10.15 8.43
C PRO A 253 7.18 8.97 7.44
N ILE A 254 6.96 9.25 6.16
CA ILE A 254 7.08 8.25 5.10
C ILE A 254 8.53 8.17 4.65
N SER A 255 9.06 6.95 4.63
CA SER A 255 10.42 6.69 4.16
C SER A 255 10.42 5.97 2.81
N PHE A 256 11.33 6.38 1.93
CA PHE A 256 11.55 5.77 0.61
C PHE A 256 13.02 5.91 0.19
N VAL A 257 13.42 5.13 -0.82
CA VAL A 257 14.77 5.22 -1.40
C VAL A 257 14.74 6.20 -2.58
N LEU A 258 15.57 7.25 -2.50
CA LEU A 258 15.61 8.29 -3.52
C LEU A 258 16.09 7.72 -4.87
N GLY A 259 15.34 7.98 -5.94
CA GLY A 259 15.65 7.53 -7.30
C GLY A 259 15.31 6.07 -7.59
N ALA A 260 14.78 5.30 -6.63
CA ALA A 260 14.37 3.91 -6.86
C ALA A 260 13.03 3.79 -7.65
N GLY A 261 12.29 4.88 -7.80
CA GLY A 261 10.96 4.87 -8.39
C GLY A 261 9.89 4.29 -7.47
N ASP A 262 10.17 4.18 -6.18
CA ASP A 262 9.25 3.68 -5.16
C ASP A 262 8.26 4.73 -4.66
N THR A 263 8.48 6.00 -5.04
CA THR A 263 7.58 7.10 -4.73
C THR A 263 6.29 7.00 -5.53
N VAL A 264 5.23 7.62 -5.00
CA VAL A 264 3.92 7.63 -5.67
C VAL A 264 4.00 8.32 -7.05
N PHE A 265 4.89 9.30 -7.20
CA PHE A 265 5.08 10.04 -8.45
C PHE A 265 6.46 10.71 -8.56
N PRO A 266 6.99 10.90 -9.81
CA PRO A 266 8.35 11.40 -10.05
C PRO A 266 8.66 12.77 -9.45
N GLY A 267 7.67 13.68 -9.40
CA GLY A 267 7.85 15.02 -8.86
C GLY A 267 8.19 15.05 -7.38
N TRP A 268 7.85 13.99 -6.62
CA TRP A 268 8.25 13.84 -5.23
C TRP A 268 9.76 13.57 -5.11
N ASP A 269 10.25 12.57 -5.83
CA ASP A 269 11.67 12.21 -5.88
C ASP A 269 12.53 13.43 -6.26
N GLU A 270 12.16 14.09 -7.37
CA GLU A 270 12.87 15.26 -7.87
C GLU A 270 12.84 16.41 -6.85
N GLY A 271 11.66 16.63 -6.23
CA GLY A 271 11.46 17.70 -5.25
C GLY A 271 12.33 17.57 -4.01
N VAL A 272 12.60 16.32 -3.57
CA VAL A 272 13.42 16.03 -2.38
C VAL A 272 14.92 16.03 -2.69
N SER A 273 15.31 15.66 -3.91
CA SER A 273 16.71 15.39 -4.30
C SER A 273 17.70 16.51 -4.01
N THR A 274 17.24 17.75 -3.98
CA THR A 274 18.07 18.95 -3.74
C THR A 274 17.82 19.63 -2.40
N MET A 275 16.93 19.06 -1.57
CA MET A 275 16.68 19.57 -0.23
C MET A 275 17.84 19.23 0.71
N LYS A 276 17.91 19.95 1.82
CA LYS A 276 18.74 19.55 2.96
C LYS A 276 17.84 19.04 4.09
N GLN A 277 18.33 18.08 4.85
CA GLN A 277 17.62 17.60 6.04
C GLN A 277 17.27 18.76 6.98
N GLY A 278 16.03 18.73 7.52
CA GLY A 278 15.45 19.82 8.31
C GLY A 278 14.83 20.92 7.46
N GLY A 279 14.89 20.82 6.11
CA GLY A 279 14.27 21.76 5.19
C GLY A 279 12.79 21.49 4.96
N LYS A 280 12.05 22.53 4.60
CA LYS A 280 10.66 22.48 4.17
C LYS A 280 10.52 23.16 2.81
N ARG A 281 9.88 22.50 1.84
CA ARG A 281 9.75 22.97 0.46
C ARG A 281 8.29 22.93 0.02
N TYR A 282 7.90 23.98 -0.70
CA TYR A 282 6.66 24.03 -1.44
C TYR A 282 6.93 23.60 -2.90
N LEU A 283 6.10 22.72 -3.45
CA LEU A 283 6.19 22.18 -4.80
C LEU A 283 4.91 22.47 -5.56
N VAL A 284 5.05 22.83 -6.85
CA VAL A 284 3.98 22.80 -7.85
C VAL A 284 4.34 21.73 -8.87
N ILE A 285 3.62 20.63 -8.83
CA ILE A 285 3.94 19.39 -9.55
C ILE A 285 2.99 19.28 -10.75
N PRO A 286 3.48 19.45 -12.00
CA PRO A 286 2.64 19.32 -13.18
C PRO A 286 2.16 17.88 -13.38
N PRO A 287 1.09 17.65 -14.15
CA PRO A 287 0.51 16.31 -14.33
C PRO A 287 1.50 15.22 -14.75
N ASP A 288 2.44 15.55 -15.65
CA ASP A 288 3.43 14.60 -16.17
C ASP A 288 4.42 14.10 -15.08
N LEU A 289 4.59 14.87 -14.01
CA LEU A 289 5.41 14.52 -12.83
C LEU A 289 4.55 14.05 -11.65
N ALA A 290 3.22 13.97 -11.82
CA ALA A 290 2.25 13.50 -10.85
C ALA A 290 1.56 12.21 -11.34
N LEU A 291 0.22 12.13 -11.28
CA LEU A 291 -0.55 10.93 -11.67
C LEU A 291 -1.02 10.96 -13.15
N GLY A 292 -0.67 11.98 -13.91
CA GLY A 292 -0.88 12.08 -15.34
C GLY A 292 -2.35 12.07 -15.78
N GLU A 293 -2.58 11.50 -16.98
CA GLU A 293 -3.90 11.43 -17.62
C GLU A 293 -4.91 10.53 -16.89
N GLN A 294 -4.44 9.66 -16.00
CA GLN A 294 -5.31 8.71 -15.31
C GLN A 294 -5.83 9.28 -13.99
N GLY A 295 -5.06 10.15 -13.31
CA GLY A 295 -5.39 10.54 -11.95
C GLY A 295 -5.32 9.35 -10.98
N GLY A 296 -5.97 9.45 -9.83
CA GLY A 296 -6.07 8.34 -8.88
C GLY A 296 -6.71 8.76 -7.56
N GLY A 297 -7.62 7.95 -7.02
CA GLY A 297 -8.38 8.30 -5.83
C GLY A 297 -9.10 9.64 -5.98
N SER A 298 -8.89 10.56 -5.05
CA SER A 298 -9.46 11.92 -5.08
C SER A 298 -8.69 12.89 -5.99
N ILE A 299 -7.66 12.44 -6.72
CA ILE A 299 -6.88 13.27 -7.63
C ILE A 299 -7.41 13.13 -9.07
N PRO A 300 -7.98 14.19 -9.66
CA PRO A 300 -8.52 14.13 -11.02
C PRO A 300 -7.46 13.84 -12.09
N PRO A 301 -7.88 13.37 -13.29
CA PRO A 301 -7.00 13.31 -14.46
C PRO A 301 -6.37 14.66 -14.79
N ASN A 302 -5.10 14.66 -15.13
CA ASN A 302 -4.31 15.86 -15.48
C ASN A 302 -4.30 16.95 -14.40
N ALA A 303 -4.41 16.57 -13.14
CA ALA A 303 -4.33 17.52 -12.03
C ALA A 303 -2.91 18.01 -11.81
N THR A 304 -2.74 19.32 -11.57
CA THR A 304 -1.54 19.87 -10.96
C THR A 304 -1.64 19.72 -9.46
N LEU A 305 -0.60 19.18 -8.82
CA LEU A 305 -0.55 19.04 -7.37
C LEU A 305 0.28 20.16 -6.74
N LEU A 306 -0.22 20.66 -5.62
CA LEU A 306 0.56 21.48 -4.70
C LEU A 306 0.98 20.58 -3.56
N MET A 307 2.24 20.67 -3.15
CA MET A 307 2.75 19.84 -2.07
C MET A 307 3.68 20.65 -1.16
N GLU A 308 3.48 20.57 0.13
CA GLU A 308 4.49 20.94 1.10
C GLU A 308 5.16 19.67 1.61
N ILE A 309 6.48 19.65 1.60
CA ILE A 309 7.28 18.52 2.03
C ILE A 309 8.34 18.97 3.02
N GLU A 310 8.48 18.24 4.10
CA GLU A 310 9.52 18.42 5.12
C GLU A 310 10.45 17.21 5.10
N LEU A 311 11.74 17.43 4.88
CA LEU A 311 12.77 16.39 4.87
C LEU A 311 13.27 16.15 6.30
N VAL A 312 12.76 15.11 6.95
CA VAL A 312 13.00 14.81 8.36
C VAL A 312 14.33 14.11 8.58
N ASP A 313 14.63 13.10 7.76
CA ASP A 313 15.86 12.30 7.90
C ASP A 313 16.45 11.95 6.55
N VAL A 314 17.78 11.84 6.50
CA VAL A 314 18.58 11.48 5.33
C VAL A 314 19.59 10.42 5.74
N GLN A 315 19.53 9.26 5.11
CA GLN A 315 20.50 8.18 5.28
C GLN A 315 21.28 7.99 3.98
N GLU A 316 22.59 7.86 4.10
CA GLU A 316 23.46 7.60 2.94
C GLU A 316 23.08 6.27 2.28
N PRO A 317 23.28 6.17 0.94
CA PRO A 317 23.07 4.90 0.26
C PRO A 317 24.01 3.83 0.80
N VAL A 318 23.48 2.63 1.00
CA VAL A 318 24.30 1.47 1.37
C VAL A 318 25.23 1.15 0.20
N LYS A 319 26.54 1.32 0.41
CA LYS A 319 27.58 1.03 -0.60
C LYS A 319 28.08 -0.39 -0.41
N MET A 320 28.31 -1.09 -1.53
CA MET A 320 28.95 -2.41 -1.52
C MET A 320 30.35 -2.28 -0.91
N THR A 321 30.69 -3.20 -0.01
CA THR A 321 32.04 -3.26 0.55
C THR A 321 33.03 -3.58 -0.55
N GLU A 322 34.07 -2.75 -0.70
CA GLU A 322 35.16 -3.03 -1.65
C GLU A 322 36.06 -4.11 -1.06
N VAL A 323 36.20 -5.25 -1.76
CA VAL A 323 37.07 -6.37 -1.39
C VAL A 323 38.00 -6.69 -2.56
N ASP A 324 39.31 -6.74 -2.30
CA ASP A 324 40.26 -7.14 -3.32
C ASP A 324 40.04 -8.61 -3.75
N GLU A 325 40.07 -8.90 -5.05
CA GLU A 325 39.78 -10.24 -5.58
C GLU A 325 40.71 -11.32 -4.99
N ALA A 326 41.93 -10.95 -4.57
CA ALA A 326 42.89 -11.85 -3.95
C ALA A 326 42.56 -12.23 -2.50
N ASP A 327 41.67 -11.47 -1.84
CA ASP A 327 41.32 -11.69 -0.43
C ASP A 327 40.11 -12.64 -0.25
N TYR A 328 39.40 -12.96 -1.35
CA TYR A 328 38.31 -13.92 -1.29
C TYR A 328 38.81 -15.36 -1.05
N ILE A 329 38.12 -16.04 -0.17
CA ILE A 329 38.23 -17.48 0.02
C ILE A 329 37.23 -18.17 -0.94
N THR A 330 37.73 -19.09 -1.77
CA THR A 330 36.90 -19.86 -2.72
C THR A 330 36.65 -21.25 -2.17
N THR A 331 35.38 -21.65 -2.10
CA THR A 331 34.98 -23.01 -1.67
C THR A 331 35.02 -23.99 -2.86
N ASP A 332 34.83 -25.29 -2.57
CA ASP A 332 34.79 -26.34 -3.59
C ASP A 332 33.59 -26.21 -4.56
N SER A 333 32.52 -25.54 -4.15
CA SER A 333 31.34 -25.26 -4.98
C SER A 333 31.54 -24.10 -5.95
N GLY A 334 32.57 -23.29 -5.72
CA GLY A 334 32.84 -22.06 -6.46
C GLY A 334 32.29 -20.80 -5.80
N LEU A 335 31.64 -20.91 -4.65
CA LEU A 335 31.30 -19.76 -3.82
C LEU A 335 32.55 -19.03 -3.39
N GLN A 336 32.55 -17.71 -3.47
CA GLN A 336 33.60 -16.87 -2.93
C GLN A 336 33.07 -16.06 -1.77
N TYR A 337 33.84 -15.94 -0.68
CA TYR A 337 33.44 -15.12 0.45
C TYR A 337 34.63 -14.40 1.10
N TYR A 338 34.32 -13.31 1.78
CA TYR A 338 35.27 -12.54 2.57
C TYR A 338 34.60 -12.10 3.87
N ASP A 339 35.22 -12.39 5.04
CA ASP A 339 34.72 -11.92 6.33
C ASP A 339 35.14 -10.46 6.55
N ILE A 340 34.18 -9.55 6.37
CA ILE A 340 34.36 -8.12 6.63
C ILE A 340 34.55 -7.90 8.15
N VAL A 341 33.70 -8.57 8.93
CA VAL A 341 33.79 -8.63 10.40
C VAL A 341 33.59 -10.08 10.83
N GLU A 342 34.57 -10.64 11.56
CA GLU A 342 34.39 -11.95 12.18
C GLU A 342 33.55 -11.81 13.45
N GLY A 343 32.37 -12.48 13.48
CA GLY A 343 31.52 -12.51 14.67
C GLY A 343 32.13 -13.30 15.82
N ASP A 344 31.68 -13.04 17.03
CA ASP A 344 32.13 -13.71 18.25
C ASP A 344 31.02 -14.56 18.90
N GLY A 345 29.80 -14.54 18.34
CA GLY A 345 28.67 -15.34 18.78
C GLY A 345 28.68 -16.79 18.28
N PRO A 346 27.60 -17.54 18.51
CA PRO A 346 27.45 -18.90 18.03
C PRO A 346 27.39 -18.98 16.50
N MET A 347 27.81 -20.11 15.93
CA MET A 347 27.56 -20.48 14.54
C MET A 347 26.18 -21.14 14.43
N PRO A 348 25.44 -20.92 13.34
CA PRO A 348 24.17 -21.58 13.10
C PRO A 348 24.35 -23.05 12.75
N GLU A 349 23.38 -23.88 13.14
CA GLU A 349 23.28 -25.28 12.74
C GLU A 349 22.21 -25.48 11.68
N GLU A 350 22.32 -26.53 10.86
CA GLU A 350 21.34 -26.86 9.83
C GLU A 350 19.93 -27.00 10.44
N GLY A 351 18.94 -26.32 9.82
CA GLY A 351 17.55 -26.28 10.26
C GLY A 351 17.20 -25.18 11.26
N GLN A 352 18.18 -24.50 11.84
CA GLN A 352 17.93 -23.35 12.69
C GLN A 352 17.48 -22.14 11.86
N ILE A 353 16.69 -21.26 12.48
CA ILE A 353 16.29 -19.99 11.85
C ILE A 353 17.42 -18.97 12.04
N VAL A 354 17.95 -18.45 10.96
CA VAL A 354 18.91 -17.35 10.96
C VAL A 354 18.22 -16.03 10.69
N VAL A 355 18.68 -14.99 11.36
CA VAL A 355 18.20 -13.61 11.24
C VAL A 355 19.34 -12.76 10.69
N VAL A 356 19.15 -12.15 9.52
CA VAL A 356 20.20 -11.41 8.84
C VAL A 356 19.74 -10.04 8.37
N HIS A 357 20.66 -9.08 8.34
CA HIS A 357 20.57 -7.97 7.40
C HIS A 357 21.42 -8.26 6.17
N TYR A 358 20.99 -7.79 5.02
CA TYR A 358 21.73 -7.95 3.78
C TYR A 358 21.45 -6.82 2.79
N THR A 359 22.42 -6.62 1.90
CA THR A 359 22.22 -5.88 0.65
C THR A 359 22.85 -6.68 -0.49
N GLY A 360 22.15 -6.76 -1.63
CA GLY A 360 22.56 -7.50 -2.81
C GLY A 360 22.78 -6.61 -4.02
N TRP A 361 23.89 -6.85 -4.75
CA TRP A 361 24.28 -6.14 -5.95
C TRP A 361 24.62 -7.10 -7.08
N LEU A 362 24.49 -6.62 -8.31
CA LEU A 362 25.12 -7.19 -9.49
C LEU A 362 26.61 -6.78 -9.53
N GLU A 363 27.43 -7.45 -10.36
CA GLU A 363 28.86 -7.13 -10.50
C GLU A 363 29.14 -5.71 -11.03
N ASP A 364 28.19 -5.07 -11.69
CA ASP A 364 28.29 -3.68 -12.14
C ASP A 364 27.97 -2.64 -11.04
N GLY A 365 27.68 -3.11 -9.81
CA GLY A 365 27.33 -2.27 -8.66
C GLY A 365 25.83 -1.93 -8.56
N THR A 366 25.00 -2.41 -9.48
CA THR A 366 23.56 -2.21 -9.42
C THR A 366 22.96 -2.95 -8.22
N LYS A 367 22.42 -2.21 -7.23
CA LYS A 367 21.69 -2.77 -6.09
C LYS A 367 20.35 -3.32 -6.59
N PHE A 368 20.01 -4.57 -6.23
CA PHE A 368 18.75 -5.18 -6.63
C PHE A 368 17.84 -5.52 -5.44
N ASP A 369 18.39 -5.66 -4.23
CA ASP A 369 17.58 -5.92 -3.02
C ASP A 369 18.35 -5.57 -1.75
N SER A 370 17.63 -5.11 -0.70
CA SER A 370 18.20 -4.84 0.62
C SER A 370 17.14 -4.98 1.72
N SER A 371 17.48 -5.69 2.78
CA SER A 371 16.65 -5.73 3.99
C SER A 371 16.71 -4.42 4.79
N LEU A 372 17.77 -3.63 4.60
CA LEU A 372 17.95 -2.33 5.24
C LEU A 372 16.95 -1.31 4.67
N ASP A 373 16.69 -1.34 3.35
CA ASP A 373 15.71 -0.48 2.70
C ASP A 373 14.29 -0.71 3.26
N ARG A 374 14.01 -1.95 3.70
CA ARG A 374 12.72 -2.33 4.31
C ARG A 374 12.67 -2.08 5.82
N GLY A 375 13.79 -1.74 6.44
CA GLY A 375 13.89 -1.55 7.89
C GLY A 375 13.62 -2.80 8.73
N GLN A 376 13.67 -4.00 8.11
CA GLN A 376 13.38 -5.28 8.79
C GLN A 376 14.38 -6.36 8.40
N PRO A 377 14.94 -7.12 9.38
CA PRO A 377 15.77 -8.26 9.10
C PRO A 377 15.04 -9.35 8.31
N PHE A 378 15.77 -10.08 7.50
CA PHE A 378 15.28 -11.25 6.80
C PHE A 378 15.57 -12.51 7.62
N THR A 379 14.60 -13.43 7.65
CA THR A 379 14.72 -14.69 8.40
C THR A 379 14.47 -15.88 7.50
N PHE A 380 15.30 -16.93 7.63
CA PHE A 380 15.11 -18.18 6.89
C PHE A 380 15.68 -19.39 7.65
N PRO A 381 15.14 -20.60 7.43
CA PRO A 381 15.72 -21.84 7.97
C PRO A 381 16.96 -22.23 7.14
N LEU A 382 18.12 -22.35 7.81
CA LEU A 382 19.39 -22.64 7.17
C LEU A 382 19.46 -24.07 6.62
N GLY A 383 20.01 -24.24 5.41
CA GLY A 383 20.25 -25.54 4.79
C GLY A 383 18.99 -26.26 4.30
N GLN A 384 17.84 -25.59 4.22
CA GLN A 384 16.57 -26.17 3.81
C GLN A 384 16.18 -25.79 2.35
N GLY A 385 17.05 -25.14 1.60
CA GLY A 385 16.78 -24.68 0.24
C GLY A 385 15.71 -23.60 0.15
N SER A 386 15.49 -22.87 1.24
CA SER A 386 14.55 -21.72 1.27
C SER A 386 15.14 -20.47 0.64
N VAL A 387 16.45 -20.45 0.42
CA VAL A 387 17.23 -19.41 -0.21
C VAL A 387 18.11 -20.01 -1.30
N ILE A 388 18.80 -19.19 -2.09
CA ILE A 388 19.78 -19.66 -3.08
C ILE A 388 20.90 -20.44 -2.42
N ALA A 389 21.46 -21.44 -3.11
CA ALA A 389 22.44 -22.37 -2.54
C ALA A 389 23.68 -21.66 -1.98
N GLY A 390 24.12 -20.58 -2.63
CA GLY A 390 25.24 -19.76 -2.13
C GLY A 390 24.99 -19.12 -0.77
N TRP A 391 23.75 -18.83 -0.43
CA TRP A 391 23.36 -18.33 0.91
C TRP A 391 23.38 -19.43 1.95
N ASP A 392 22.75 -20.59 1.67
CA ASP A 392 22.77 -21.74 2.59
C ASP A 392 24.22 -22.15 2.92
N GLU A 393 25.11 -22.17 1.94
CA GLU A 393 26.53 -22.47 2.14
C GLU A 393 27.28 -21.33 2.85
N GLY A 394 27.10 -20.10 2.38
CA GLY A 394 27.89 -18.95 2.83
C GLY A 394 27.58 -18.50 4.25
N VAL A 395 26.31 -18.60 4.67
CA VAL A 395 25.88 -18.21 6.03
C VAL A 395 26.17 -19.30 7.07
N ALA A 396 26.21 -20.57 6.66
CA ALA A 396 26.42 -21.72 7.57
C ALA A 396 27.71 -21.64 8.40
N THR A 397 28.72 -20.94 7.92
CA THR A 397 30.02 -20.81 8.59
C THR A 397 30.26 -19.44 9.23
N MET A 398 29.25 -18.57 9.22
CA MET A 398 29.29 -17.28 9.90
C MET A 398 29.05 -17.47 11.40
N LYS A 399 29.54 -16.53 12.19
CA LYS A 399 29.17 -16.39 13.61
C LYS A 399 28.26 -15.19 13.80
N VAL A 400 27.33 -15.28 14.75
CA VAL A 400 26.49 -14.15 15.14
C VAL A 400 27.35 -12.91 15.47
N GLY A 401 26.93 -11.75 14.98
CA GLY A 401 27.68 -10.49 15.04
C GLY A 401 28.72 -10.35 13.93
N GLY A 402 28.84 -11.32 13.02
CA GLY A 402 29.72 -11.25 11.87
C GLY A 402 29.06 -10.62 10.65
N MET A 403 29.87 -10.00 9.81
CA MET A 403 29.50 -9.48 8.50
C MET A 403 30.40 -10.10 7.43
N ARG A 404 29.77 -10.62 6.38
CA ARG A 404 30.46 -11.34 5.29
C ARG A 404 29.98 -10.84 3.94
N GLN A 405 30.94 -10.64 3.03
CA GLN A 405 30.61 -10.51 1.63
C GLN A 405 30.62 -11.88 0.95
N LEU A 406 29.52 -12.19 0.25
CA LEU A 406 29.37 -13.38 -0.58
C LEU A 406 29.39 -12.97 -2.04
N ARG A 407 30.24 -13.59 -2.86
CA ARG A 407 30.21 -13.50 -4.31
C ARG A 407 29.76 -14.86 -4.85
N ILE A 408 28.53 -14.89 -5.34
CA ILE A 408 27.78 -16.11 -5.63
C ILE A 408 27.67 -16.26 -7.16
N PRO A 409 28.30 -17.28 -7.77
CA PRO A 409 28.15 -17.53 -9.20
C PRO A 409 26.73 -17.97 -9.52
N ALA A 410 26.30 -17.79 -10.77
CA ALA A 410 24.94 -18.06 -11.23
C ALA A 410 24.45 -19.47 -10.86
N ASP A 411 25.29 -20.48 -10.94
CA ASP A 411 24.94 -21.89 -10.63
C ASP A 411 24.54 -22.09 -9.16
N LEU A 412 24.99 -21.23 -8.26
CA LEU A 412 24.61 -21.22 -6.84
C LEU A 412 23.54 -20.15 -6.52
N ALA A 413 23.01 -19.50 -7.56
CA ALA A 413 22.01 -18.41 -7.47
C ALA A 413 20.81 -18.73 -8.38
N TYR A 414 20.53 -17.89 -9.38
CA TYR A 414 19.35 -18.02 -10.27
C TYR A 414 19.64 -18.61 -11.64
N GLY A 415 20.87 -19.10 -11.87
CA GLY A 415 21.28 -19.82 -13.08
C GLY A 415 21.13 -19.04 -14.38
N ASP A 416 20.95 -19.79 -15.47
CA ASP A 416 20.81 -19.24 -16.84
C ASP A 416 19.44 -18.58 -17.10
N THR A 417 18.53 -18.63 -16.14
CA THR A 417 17.18 -18.03 -16.29
C THR A 417 17.06 -16.63 -15.68
N GLY A 418 17.89 -16.32 -14.66
CA GLY A 418 17.74 -15.10 -13.88
C GLY A 418 16.46 -15.06 -13.03
N SER A 419 16.14 -13.90 -12.41
CA SER A 419 14.92 -13.71 -11.63
C SER A 419 14.62 -12.22 -11.48
N GLY A 420 13.41 -11.78 -11.86
CA GLY A 420 13.02 -10.37 -11.75
C GLY A 420 14.02 -9.43 -12.46
N THR A 421 14.67 -8.55 -11.69
CA THR A 421 15.69 -7.61 -12.17
C THR A 421 17.07 -8.26 -12.36
N ILE A 422 17.27 -9.52 -11.91
CA ILE A 422 18.54 -10.23 -12.01
C ILE A 422 18.65 -10.91 -13.38
N PRO A 423 19.66 -10.53 -14.21
CA PRO A 423 19.83 -11.11 -15.54
C PRO A 423 20.20 -12.60 -15.51
N PRO A 424 19.95 -13.34 -16.60
CA PRO A 424 20.48 -14.69 -16.82
C PRO A 424 22.00 -14.76 -16.68
N GLY A 425 22.48 -15.76 -15.94
CA GLY A 425 23.92 -15.99 -15.77
C GLY A 425 24.65 -14.98 -14.86
N ALA A 426 23.91 -14.15 -14.12
CA ALA A 426 24.50 -13.12 -13.26
C ALA A 426 25.20 -13.72 -12.03
N THR A 427 26.41 -13.23 -11.75
CA THR A 427 27.04 -13.36 -10.44
C THR A 427 26.44 -12.32 -9.49
N LEU A 428 26.13 -12.74 -8.27
CA LEU A 428 25.55 -11.87 -7.25
C LEU A 428 26.56 -11.58 -6.15
N ILE A 429 26.59 -10.35 -5.67
CA ILE A 429 27.40 -9.93 -4.54
C ILE A 429 26.46 -9.53 -3.41
N PHE A 430 26.68 -10.06 -2.20
CA PHE A 430 25.90 -9.70 -1.02
C PHE A 430 26.82 -9.36 0.14
N ASP A 431 26.57 -8.26 0.81
CA ASP A 431 27.05 -8.03 2.16
C ASP A 431 25.97 -8.55 3.11
N VAL A 432 26.29 -9.53 3.96
CA VAL A 432 25.37 -10.21 4.87
C VAL A 432 25.87 -10.05 6.30
N GLU A 433 25.04 -9.51 7.19
CA GLU A 433 25.28 -9.44 8.62
C GLU A 433 24.41 -10.50 9.34
N LEU A 434 25.02 -11.40 10.08
CA LEU A 434 24.29 -12.39 10.87
C LEU A 434 23.98 -11.84 12.26
N LEU A 435 22.71 -11.49 12.49
CA LEU A 435 22.23 -10.83 13.70
C LEU A 435 21.92 -11.82 14.83
N ASP A 436 21.27 -12.95 14.50
CA ASP A 436 20.79 -13.91 15.50
C ASP A 436 20.58 -15.30 14.88
N VAL A 437 20.57 -16.29 15.75
CA VAL A 437 20.25 -17.69 15.45
C VAL A 437 19.21 -18.19 16.44
N GLN A 438 18.10 -18.70 15.95
CA GLN A 438 16.94 -19.13 16.73
C GLN A 438 16.64 -20.61 16.48
N GLY A 439 16.31 -21.38 17.53
CA GLY A 439 15.92 -22.79 17.40
C GLY A 439 16.57 -23.72 18.37
#